data_d4e936b8a1dabd923e9c0fb39b81c14a
#
_entry.id   d4e936b8a1dabd923e9c0fb39b81c14a
#
_cell.length_a   1.000
_cell.length_b   1.000
_cell.length_c   1.000
_cell.angle_alpha   90.00
_cell.angle_beta   90.00
_cell.angle_gamma   90.00
#
_symmetry.space_group_name_H-M   'P 1'
#
loop_
_entity.id
_entity.type
_entity.pdbx_description
1 polymer ?
#
loop_
_entity_poly.entity_id
_entity_poly.type
_entity_poly.pdbx_seq_one_letter_code
_entity_poly.pdbx_strand_id
1 'polypeptide(L)'
;MLQNYNRYKILQEFFDFPRKDFQIREISRNLKLAQVSVINHLRALIKEGLVVKEKKGLYPTVRAHREYEMFKLLKKQNLVWRIYESGMVAYLDEKTKPNCMVLFGSASRGEDTEESDMDLFVQAEEAELNV
;
A
#
# COMPACT_ATOMS: atom_id res chain seq x y z
N MET A 1 -6.78 -8.52 -10.71
CA MET A 1 -7.82 -7.52 -10.93
C MET A 1 -7.27 -6.11 -10.86
N LEU A 2 -7.67 -5.30 -9.88
CA LEU A 2 -7.18 -3.91 -9.79
C LEU A 2 -5.66 -3.82 -9.75
N GLN A 3 -5.01 -4.78 -9.08
CA GLN A 3 -3.56 -4.84 -8.96
C GLN A 3 -2.82 -4.98 -10.29
N ASN A 4 -3.50 -5.45 -11.33
CA ASN A 4 -2.92 -5.62 -12.66
C ASN A 4 -2.96 -4.34 -13.49
N TYR A 5 -3.72 -3.34 -13.08
CA TYR A 5 -3.74 -2.06 -13.77
C TYR A 5 -2.47 -1.28 -13.45
N ASN A 6 -1.82 -0.74 -14.47
CA ASN A 6 -0.56 -0.05 -14.33
C ASN A 6 -0.63 1.15 -13.38
N ARG A 7 -1.74 1.89 -13.42
CA ARG A 7 -1.94 3.02 -12.48
C ARG A 7 -1.99 2.55 -11.04
N TYR A 8 -2.64 1.43 -10.78
CA TYR A 8 -2.70 0.86 -9.45
C TYR A 8 -1.34 0.32 -9.01
N LYS A 9 -0.57 -0.29 -9.91
CA LYS A 9 0.80 -0.73 -9.62
C LYS A 9 1.70 0.44 -9.23
N ILE A 10 1.55 1.57 -9.90
CA ILE A 10 2.29 2.78 -9.54
C ILE A 10 1.86 3.27 -8.16
N LEU A 11 0.58 3.28 -7.88
CA LEU A 11 0.05 3.68 -6.58
C LEU A 11 0.56 2.77 -5.45
N GLN A 12 0.72 1.47 -5.72
CA GLN A 12 1.28 0.52 -4.75
C GLN A 12 2.71 0.86 -4.36
N GLU A 13 3.52 1.44 -5.25
CA GLU A 13 4.86 1.92 -4.90
C GLU A 13 4.79 2.98 -3.78
N PHE A 14 3.80 3.86 -3.85
CA PHE A 14 3.58 4.87 -2.82
C PHE A 14 2.99 4.30 -1.53
N PHE A 15 2.20 3.24 -1.62
CA PHE A 15 1.72 2.52 -0.43
C PHE A 15 2.86 1.82 0.29
N ASP A 16 3.77 1.20 -0.46
CA ASP A 16 4.89 0.45 0.10
C ASP A 16 5.99 1.36 0.65
N PHE A 17 6.19 2.52 0.03
CA PHE A 17 7.22 3.48 0.42
C PHE A 17 6.63 4.89 0.57
N PRO A 18 5.75 5.11 1.57
CA PRO A 18 4.98 6.35 1.67
C PRO A 18 5.80 7.58 2.03
N ARG A 19 7.03 7.40 2.53
CA ARG A 19 7.92 8.51 2.88
C ARG A 19 8.96 8.83 1.81
N LYS A 20 9.02 8.00 0.76
CA LYS A 20 10.06 8.10 -0.26
C LYS A 20 9.73 9.14 -1.32
N ASP A 21 10.73 9.89 -1.75
CA ASP A 21 10.68 10.74 -2.94
C ASP A 21 11.14 9.91 -4.14
N PHE A 22 10.26 9.72 -5.12
CA PHE A 22 10.56 8.93 -6.31
C PHE A 22 10.88 9.83 -7.49
N GLN A 23 11.85 9.41 -8.32
CA GLN A 23 12.01 9.94 -9.66
C GLN A 23 11.18 9.10 -10.64
N ILE A 24 10.71 9.73 -11.72
CA ILE A 24 9.87 9.06 -12.73
C ILE A 24 10.58 7.84 -13.32
N ARG A 25 11.87 7.97 -13.66
CA ARG A 25 12.63 6.86 -14.23
C ARG A 25 12.83 5.71 -13.24
N GLU A 26 12.85 6.00 -11.95
CA GLU A 26 12.93 4.97 -10.91
C GLU A 26 11.68 4.10 -10.91
N ILE A 27 10.50 4.71 -10.95
CA ILE A 27 9.23 4.00 -11.04
C ILE A 27 9.14 3.21 -12.35
N SER A 28 9.54 3.82 -13.45
CA SER A 28 9.62 3.18 -14.77
C SER A 28 10.46 1.90 -14.73
N ARG A 29 11.62 1.98 -14.12
CA ARG A 29 12.54 0.86 -13.99
C ARG A 29 11.99 -0.23 -13.06
N ASN A 30 11.43 0.16 -11.91
CA ASN A 30 10.91 -0.79 -10.92
C ASN A 30 9.74 -1.60 -11.47
N LEU A 31 8.88 -0.97 -12.25
CA LEU A 31 7.65 -1.59 -12.76
C LEU A 31 7.78 -2.05 -14.21
N LYS A 32 8.92 -1.79 -14.85
CA LYS A 32 9.18 -2.12 -16.27
C LYS A 32 8.12 -1.48 -17.19
N LEU A 33 7.81 -0.22 -16.95
CA LEU A 33 6.87 0.57 -17.73
C LEU A 33 7.61 1.67 -18.49
N ALA A 34 7.10 2.06 -19.66
CA ALA A 34 7.63 3.20 -20.39
C ALA A 34 7.46 4.48 -19.57
N GLN A 35 8.44 5.40 -19.63
CA GLN A 35 8.38 6.65 -18.87
C GLN A 35 7.15 7.49 -19.23
N VAL A 36 6.75 7.51 -20.49
CA VAL A 36 5.54 8.24 -20.94
C VAL A 36 4.30 7.68 -20.24
N SER A 37 4.18 6.37 -20.12
CA SER A 37 3.09 5.73 -19.40
C SER A 37 3.08 6.14 -17.93
N VAL A 38 4.24 6.09 -17.29
CA VAL A 38 4.39 6.50 -15.87
C VAL A 38 3.97 7.97 -15.69
N ILE A 39 4.43 8.86 -16.57
CA ILE A 39 4.09 10.28 -16.51
C ILE A 39 2.57 10.48 -16.60
N ASN A 40 1.91 9.80 -17.54
CA ASN A 40 0.46 9.94 -17.73
C ASN A 40 -0.32 9.44 -16.50
N HIS A 41 0.08 8.31 -15.93
CA HIS A 41 -0.55 7.78 -14.72
C HIS A 41 -0.29 8.69 -13.51
N LEU A 42 0.92 9.21 -13.37
CA LEU A 42 1.25 10.13 -12.28
C LEU A 42 0.44 11.42 -12.36
N ARG A 43 0.22 11.96 -13.57
CA ARG A 43 -0.63 13.14 -13.74
C ARG A 43 -2.04 12.90 -13.20
N ALA A 44 -2.61 11.72 -13.49
CA ALA A 44 -3.92 11.36 -12.98
C ALA A 44 -3.93 11.25 -11.46
N LEU A 45 -2.91 10.61 -10.87
CA LEU A 45 -2.80 10.46 -9.41
C LEU A 45 -2.60 11.82 -8.72
N ILE A 46 -1.82 12.71 -9.31
CA ILE A 46 -1.62 14.07 -8.81
C ILE A 46 -2.93 14.85 -8.85
N LYS A 47 -3.66 14.74 -9.95
CA LYS A 47 -4.97 15.39 -10.11
C LYS A 47 -5.97 14.93 -9.05
N GLU A 48 -5.94 13.65 -8.70
CA GLU A 48 -6.79 13.08 -7.66
C GLU A 48 -6.29 13.39 -6.24
N GLY A 49 -5.14 14.00 -6.09
CA GLY A 49 -4.59 14.40 -4.79
C GLY A 49 -3.87 13.29 -4.04
N LEU A 50 -3.67 12.13 -4.65
CA LEU A 50 -3.06 10.97 -3.98
C LEU A 50 -1.53 11.06 -3.95
N VAL A 51 -0.95 11.76 -4.90
CA VAL A 51 0.49 11.94 -5.06
C VAL A 51 0.78 13.42 -5.22
N VAL A 52 1.88 13.88 -4.65
CA VAL A 52 2.34 15.27 -4.79
C VAL A 52 3.63 15.30 -5.59
N LYS A 53 3.74 16.30 -6.47
CA LYS A 53 4.93 16.57 -7.24
C LYS A 53 5.75 17.64 -6.53
N GLU A 54 7.02 17.35 -6.31
CA GLU A 54 7.96 18.29 -5.72
C GLU A 54 9.19 18.40 -6.62
N LYS A 55 9.88 19.52 -6.54
CA LYS A 55 11.15 19.70 -7.20
C LYS A 55 12.22 19.85 -6.13
N LYS A 56 12.99 18.78 -5.93
CA LYS A 56 14.16 18.79 -5.06
C LYS A 56 15.41 18.70 -5.92
N GLY A 57 16.25 19.73 -5.86
CA GLY A 57 17.44 19.80 -6.71
C GLY A 57 17.09 20.05 -8.17
N LEU A 58 17.80 19.37 -9.08
CA LEU A 58 17.66 19.54 -10.53
C LEU A 58 16.50 18.78 -11.15
N TYR A 59 15.98 17.75 -10.47
CA TYR A 59 14.99 16.84 -11.03
C TYR A 59 13.70 16.88 -10.23
N PRO A 60 12.54 16.80 -10.91
CA PRO A 60 11.27 16.67 -10.20
C PRO A 60 11.15 15.30 -9.54
N THR A 61 10.60 15.29 -8.34
CA THR A 61 10.27 14.05 -7.61
C THR A 61 8.79 14.00 -7.31
N VAL A 62 8.29 12.81 -7.05
CA VAL A 62 6.91 12.57 -6.65
C VAL A 62 6.90 11.78 -5.36
N ARG A 63 5.96 12.09 -4.48
CA ARG A 63 5.79 11.40 -3.22
C ARG A 63 4.32 11.20 -2.88
N ALA A 64 4.07 10.28 -1.96
CA ALA A 64 2.73 10.04 -1.47
C ALA A 64 2.19 11.25 -0.69
N HIS A 65 0.91 11.55 -0.87
CA HIS A 65 0.21 12.53 -0.04
C HIS A 65 -0.33 11.82 1.21
N ARG A 66 0.56 11.55 2.16
CA ARG A 66 0.30 10.69 3.32
C ARG A 66 -0.82 11.20 4.23
N GLU A 67 -1.00 12.51 4.31
CA GLU A 67 -1.99 13.15 5.19
C GLU A 67 -3.40 13.15 4.59
N TYR A 68 -3.53 12.86 3.30
CA TYR A 68 -4.82 12.84 2.62
C TYR A 68 -5.64 11.62 3.05
N GLU A 69 -6.84 11.84 3.55
CA GLU A 69 -7.69 10.76 4.07
C GLU A 69 -8.01 9.70 3.01
N MET A 70 -8.22 10.11 1.75
CA MET A 70 -8.46 9.15 0.67
C MET A 70 -7.24 8.27 0.41
N PHE A 71 -6.02 8.83 0.49
CA PHE A 71 -4.80 8.04 0.37
C PHE A 71 -4.71 6.98 1.48
N LYS A 72 -4.98 7.38 2.71
CA LYS A 72 -4.97 6.45 3.87
C LYS A 72 -5.99 5.33 3.69
N LEU A 73 -7.19 5.67 3.23
CA LEU A 73 -8.25 4.70 2.98
C LEU A 73 -7.84 3.68 1.90
N LEU A 74 -7.33 4.16 0.79
CA LEU A 74 -6.89 3.29 -0.31
C LEU A 74 -5.71 2.41 0.10
N LYS A 75 -4.78 2.97 0.88
CA LYS A 75 -3.64 2.22 1.43
C LYS A 75 -4.11 1.10 2.34
N LYS A 76 -5.06 1.39 3.22
CA LYS A 76 -5.68 0.38 4.09
C LYS A 76 -6.37 -0.72 3.29
N GLN A 77 -7.14 -0.36 2.26
CA GLN A 77 -7.80 -1.33 1.39
C GLN A 77 -6.79 -2.23 0.69
N ASN A 78 -5.70 -1.67 0.21
CA ASN A 78 -4.62 -2.43 -0.41
C ASN A 78 -4.00 -3.43 0.56
N LEU A 79 -3.77 -3.03 1.81
CA LEU A 79 -3.24 -3.92 2.84
C LEU A 79 -4.21 -5.06 3.13
N VAL A 80 -5.50 -4.75 3.32
CA VAL A 80 -6.52 -5.78 3.58
C VAL A 80 -6.59 -6.77 2.42
N TRP A 81 -6.55 -6.29 1.18
CA TRP A 81 -6.49 -7.14 0.01
C TRP A 81 -5.30 -8.07 0.05
N ARG A 82 -4.09 -7.55 0.33
CA ARG A 82 -2.87 -8.36 0.41
C ARG A 82 -2.93 -9.41 1.50
N ILE A 83 -3.54 -9.08 2.64
CA ILE A 83 -3.74 -10.03 3.74
C ILE A 83 -4.59 -11.21 3.28
N TYR A 84 -5.71 -10.96 2.58
CA TYR A 84 -6.55 -12.02 2.04
C TYR A 84 -5.85 -12.82 0.95
N GLU A 85 -5.18 -12.14 0.03
CA GLU A 85 -4.49 -12.79 -1.09
C GLU A 85 -3.34 -13.67 -0.62
N SER A 86 -2.66 -13.30 0.47
CA SER A 86 -1.55 -14.08 1.03
C SER A 86 -1.98 -15.42 1.63
N GLY A 87 -3.28 -15.61 1.85
CA GLY A 87 -3.81 -16.80 2.51
C GLY A 87 -3.77 -16.74 4.03
N MET A 88 -3.33 -15.64 4.63
CA MET A 88 -3.21 -15.51 6.08
C MET A 88 -4.56 -15.62 6.77
N VAL A 89 -5.61 -14.99 6.25
CA VAL A 89 -6.96 -15.07 6.82
C VAL A 89 -7.49 -16.50 6.77
N ALA A 90 -7.33 -17.16 5.62
CA ALA A 90 -7.75 -18.56 5.46
C ALA A 90 -6.99 -19.48 6.40
N TYR A 91 -5.68 -19.26 6.56
CA TYR A 91 -4.84 -20.03 7.49
C TYR A 91 -5.31 -19.87 8.93
N LEU A 92 -5.54 -18.63 9.38
CA LEU A 92 -5.99 -18.34 10.74
C LEU A 92 -7.40 -18.89 10.99
N ASP A 93 -8.29 -18.77 10.00
CA ASP A 93 -9.64 -19.31 10.08
C ASP A 93 -9.64 -20.84 10.25
N GLU A 94 -8.79 -21.53 9.48
CA GLU A 94 -8.67 -22.99 9.57
C GLU A 94 -8.05 -23.43 10.90
N LYS A 95 -7.00 -22.74 11.37
CA LYS A 95 -6.23 -23.15 12.55
C LYS A 95 -6.88 -22.74 13.86
N THR A 96 -7.51 -21.58 13.94
CA THR A 96 -8.02 -21.02 15.18
C THR A 96 -9.54 -20.96 15.24
N LYS A 97 -10.23 -21.02 14.09
CA LYS A 97 -11.68 -20.80 13.98
C LYS A 97 -12.12 -19.60 14.80
N PRO A 98 -11.57 -18.41 14.51
CA PRO A 98 -11.74 -17.25 15.36
C PRO A 98 -13.16 -16.71 15.34
N ASN A 99 -13.60 -16.17 16.46
CA ASN A 99 -14.85 -15.41 16.54
C ASN A 99 -14.72 -14.07 15.87
N CYS A 100 -13.54 -13.45 15.94
CA CYS A 100 -13.24 -12.22 15.21
C CYS A 100 -11.74 -12.05 14.98
N MET A 101 -11.40 -11.27 13.95
CA MET A 101 -10.05 -10.79 13.66
C MET A 101 -10.11 -9.27 13.51
N VAL A 102 -9.21 -8.56 14.16
CA VAL A 102 -9.17 -7.10 14.14
C VAL A 102 -7.79 -6.62 13.74
N LEU A 103 -7.73 -5.84 12.65
CA LEU A 103 -6.55 -5.10 12.28
C LEU A 103 -6.53 -3.80 13.10
N PHE A 104 -5.43 -3.51 13.79
CA PHE A 104 -5.31 -2.33 14.60
C PHE A 104 -3.94 -1.67 14.43
N GLY A 105 -3.70 -0.56 15.15
CA GLY A 105 -2.45 0.18 15.03
C GLY A 105 -2.41 1.08 13.79
N SER A 106 -1.21 1.49 13.38
CA SER A 106 -1.02 2.43 12.26
C SER A 106 -1.56 1.88 10.94
N ALA A 107 -1.41 0.57 10.70
CA ALA A 107 -1.88 -0.07 9.48
C ALA A 107 -3.40 0.03 9.32
N SER A 108 -4.16 -0.05 10.43
CA SER A 108 -5.62 0.05 10.38
C SER A 108 -6.11 1.47 10.02
N ARG A 109 -5.23 2.46 10.16
CA ARG A 109 -5.53 3.86 9.82
C ARG A 109 -4.91 4.30 8.49
N GLY A 110 -4.19 3.39 7.79
CA GLY A 110 -3.46 3.75 6.58
C GLY A 110 -2.26 4.68 6.85
N GLU A 111 -1.74 4.66 8.06
CA GLU A 111 -0.64 5.53 8.50
C GLU A 111 0.69 4.77 8.66
N ASP A 112 0.69 3.48 8.37
CA ASP A 112 1.90 2.66 8.44
C ASP A 112 2.95 3.10 7.40
N THR A 113 4.21 2.91 7.76
CA THR A 113 5.36 3.20 6.90
C THR A 113 6.15 1.93 6.64
N GLU A 114 7.28 2.05 5.92
CA GLU A 114 8.17 0.93 5.61
C GLU A 114 8.69 0.23 6.86
N GLU A 115 8.76 0.96 7.98
CA GLU A 115 9.28 0.46 9.26
C GLU A 115 8.18 -0.01 10.22
N SER A 116 6.91 0.14 9.83
CA SER A 116 5.79 -0.22 10.69
C SER A 116 5.48 -1.71 10.63
N ASP A 117 5.10 -2.27 11.77
CA ASP A 117 4.58 -3.62 11.86
C ASP A 117 3.07 -3.64 11.60
N MET A 118 2.58 -4.79 11.20
CA MET A 118 1.14 -5.03 11.08
C MET A 118 0.63 -5.67 12.36
N ASP A 119 -0.32 -5.02 13.01
CA ASP A 119 -0.92 -5.50 14.24
C ASP A 119 -2.28 -6.15 13.96
N LEU A 120 -2.39 -7.44 14.21
CA LEU A 120 -3.61 -8.20 14.00
C LEU A 120 -4.02 -8.91 15.29
N PHE A 121 -5.23 -8.63 15.76
CA PHE A 121 -5.82 -9.30 16.92
C PHE A 121 -6.75 -10.41 16.44
N VAL A 122 -6.59 -11.60 17.04
CA VAL A 122 -7.43 -12.76 16.75
C VAL A 122 -8.05 -13.25 18.05
N GLN A 123 -9.36 -13.25 18.13
CA GLN A 123 -10.09 -13.80 19.27
C GLN A 123 -10.55 -15.22 18.94
N ALA A 124 -9.93 -16.19 19.58
CA ALA A 124 -10.22 -17.61 19.35
C ALA A 124 -9.90 -18.42 20.60
N GLU A 125 -10.30 -19.69 20.61
CA GLU A 125 -9.81 -20.64 21.60
C GLU A 125 -8.32 -20.89 21.36
N GLU A 126 -7.62 -21.44 22.40
CA GLU A 126 -6.22 -21.73 22.31
C GLU A 126 -5.88 -22.63 21.12
N ALA A 127 -4.90 -22.23 20.34
CA ALA A 127 -4.42 -22.98 19.18
C ALA A 127 -2.94 -22.72 18.96
N GLU A 128 -2.24 -23.72 18.42
CA GLU A 128 -0.84 -23.57 18.02
C GLU A 128 -0.76 -23.06 16.57
N LEU A 129 0.06 -22.05 16.36
CA LEU A 129 0.30 -21.48 15.04
C LEU A 129 1.76 -21.67 14.64
N ASN A 130 1.95 -22.13 13.40
CA ASN A 130 3.27 -22.12 12.76
C ASN A 130 3.43 -20.82 11.96
N VAL A 131 4.37 -20.02 12.38
CA VAL A 131 4.58 -18.69 11.78
C VAL A 131 5.82 -18.70 10.89
#